data_7f4512e56f74315cf8923b25c248fb7a
#
_entry.id   7f4512e56f74315cf8923b25c248fb7a
#
_cell.length_a   1.000
_cell.length_b   1.000
_cell.length_c   1.000
_cell.angle_alpha   90.00
_cell.angle_beta   90.00
_cell.angle_gamma   90.00
#
_symmetry.space_group_name_H-M   'P 1'
#
loop_
_entity.id
_entity.type
_entity.pdbx_description
1 polymer ?
#
loop_
_entity_poly.entity_id
_entity_poly.type
_entity_poly.pdbx_seq_one_letter_code
_entity_poly.pdbx_strand_id
1 'polypeptide(L)'
;MSKFTEYEDTFIENSKRGLYRMKDFVFGETMLLPAIRKTFTSANILEVTAATTGYRGGDAGHGCRTIVRIEDRGGTAIKARVIPESIHGNGGVELMLAGDCELLTLVDGLRFAADALEKLAEEDRSRDAAV
;
A
#
# COMPACT_ATOMS: atom_id res chain seq x y z
N MET A 1 17.69 0.65 -6.16
CA MET A 1 16.96 1.90 -5.91
C MET A 1 15.63 1.61 -5.24
N SER A 2 15.29 2.38 -4.21
CA SER A 2 13.98 2.24 -3.56
C SER A 2 12.87 2.76 -4.48
N LYS A 3 11.74 2.06 -4.50
CA LYS A 3 10.55 2.54 -5.21
C LYS A 3 9.84 3.67 -4.46
N PHE A 4 10.15 3.82 -3.18
CA PHE A 4 9.56 4.85 -2.33
C PHE A 4 10.57 5.95 -2.06
N THR A 5 10.17 7.19 -2.34
CA THR A 5 10.97 8.38 -2.07
C THR A 5 10.26 9.19 -0.98
N GLU A 6 10.86 9.24 0.20
CA GLU A 6 10.33 10.00 1.34
C GLU A 6 10.56 11.49 1.14
N TYR A 7 9.58 12.33 1.49
CA TYR A 7 9.77 13.77 1.45
C TYR A 7 9.24 14.51 2.68
N GLU A 8 8.39 13.92 3.51
CA GLU A 8 7.95 14.58 4.75
C GLU A 8 7.35 13.57 5.73
N ASP A 9 7.27 13.96 7.01
CA ASP A 9 6.53 13.21 8.00
C ASP A 9 5.04 13.44 7.79
N THR A 10 4.23 12.41 8.01
CA THR A 10 2.78 12.54 7.99
C THR A 10 2.26 12.57 9.43
N PHE A 11 1.02 13.01 9.61
CA PHE A 11 0.40 13.02 10.93
C PHE A 11 -0.07 11.63 11.40
N ILE A 12 0.00 10.61 10.56
CA ILE A 12 -0.16 9.24 11.05
C ILE A 12 1.11 8.88 11.81
N GLU A 13 0.96 8.53 13.09
CA GLU A 13 2.09 8.31 13.99
C GLU A 13 3.12 7.34 13.41
N ASN A 14 4.38 7.73 13.47
CA ASN A 14 5.53 6.93 13.01
C ASN A 14 5.47 6.52 11.55
N SER A 15 4.84 7.35 10.72
CA SER A 15 4.78 7.08 9.29
C SER A 15 5.45 8.19 8.50
N LYS A 16 5.78 7.88 7.25
CA LYS A 16 6.46 8.79 6.34
C LYS A 16 5.65 8.94 5.07
N ARG A 17 5.54 10.18 4.60
CA ARG A 17 4.90 10.50 3.34
C ARG A 17 5.95 10.59 2.24
N GLY A 18 5.61 10.13 1.07
CA GLY A 18 6.51 10.20 -0.06
C GLY A 18 5.80 9.89 -1.37
N LEU A 19 6.60 9.52 -2.35
CA LEU A 19 6.11 9.09 -3.65
C LEU A 19 6.56 7.65 -3.88
N TYR A 20 5.66 6.82 -4.39
CA TYR A 20 5.95 5.45 -4.76
C TYR A 20 5.95 5.36 -6.28
N ARG A 21 7.05 4.84 -6.83
CA ARG A 21 7.20 4.68 -8.27
C ARG A 21 6.79 3.28 -8.69
N MET A 22 5.87 3.20 -9.62
CA MET A 22 5.44 1.92 -10.16
C MET A 22 5.19 2.04 -11.65
N LYS A 23 5.19 0.90 -12.32
CA LYS A 23 4.81 0.81 -13.72
C LYS A 23 3.33 0.52 -13.80
N ASP A 24 2.59 1.35 -14.55
CA ASP A 24 1.17 1.14 -14.76
C ASP A 24 0.94 -0.16 -15.52
N PHE A 25 0.19 -1.08 -14.94
CA PHE A 25 -0.05 -2.38 -15.54
C PHE A 25 -0.99 -2.32 -16.76
N VAL A 26 -1.71 -1.22 -16.93
CA VAL A 26 -2.61 -1.04 -18.08
C VAL A 26 -1.87 -0.41 -19.27
N PHE A 27 -1.17 0.69 -19.03
CA PHE A 27 -0.52 1.45 -20.12
C PHE A 27 1.00 1.26 -20.18
N GLY A 28 1.59 0.62 -19.18
CA GLY A 28 3.02 0.33 -19.16
C GLY A 28 3.93 1.52 -18.88
N GLU A 29 3.38 2.67 -18.54
CA GLU A 29 4.15 3.86 -18.22
C GLU A 29 4.55 3.89 -16.76
N THR A 30 5.73 4.44 -16.46
CA THR A 30 6.16 4.67 -15.08
C THR A 30 5.40 5.85 -14.52
N MET A 31 4.83 5.67 -13.32
CA MET A 31 4.09 6.73 -12.65
C MET A 31 4.51 6.83 -11.19
N LEU A 32 4.27 8.01 -10.63
CA LEU A 32 4.54 8.29 -9.23
C LEU A 32 3.22 8.49 -8.51
N LEU A 33 3.03 7.74 -7.42
CA LEU A 33 1.81 7.81 -6.62
C LEU A 33 2.11 8.40 -5.25
N PRO A 34 1.26 9.32 -4.76
CA PRO A 34 1.34 9.72 -3.36
C PRO A 34 1.25 8.49 -2.47
N ALA A 35 2.13 8.40 -1.48
CA ALA A 35 2.28 7.19 -0.67
C ALA A 35 2.54 7.53 0.78
N ILE A 36 2.13 6.63 1.68
CA ILE A 36 2.47 6.68 3.10
C ILE A 36 3.03 5.31 3.47
N ARG A 37 4.16 5.33 4.19
CA ARG A 37 4.86 4.13 4.63
C ARG A 37 5.02 4.13 6.14
N LYS A 38 4.83 2.97 6.75
CA LYS A 38 5.08 2.79 8.18
C LYS A 38 5.79 1.48 8.42
N THR A 39 6.75 1.51 9.34
CA THR A 39 7.45 0.32 9.79
C THR A 39 7.00 -0.01 11.21
N PHE A 40 6.52 -1.22 11.40
CA PHE A 40 6.08 -1.74 12.69
C PHE A 40 7.23 -2.53 13.30
N THR A 41 7.59 -2.22 14.55
CA THR A 41 8.80 -2.77 15.18
C THR A 41 8.57 -3.33 16.58
N SER A 42 7.33 -3.48 17.04
CA SER A 42 7.07 -3.86 18.43
C SER A 42 7.51 -5.29 18.78
N ALA A 43 7.24 -6.25 17.93
CA ALA A 43 7.60 -7.65 18.18
C ALA A 43 8.39 -8.25 17.02
N ASN A 44 8.17 -7.75 15.84
CA ASN A 44 8.86 -8.13 14.61
C ASN A 44 8.91 -6.88 13.73
N ILE A 45 9.52 -6.97 12.56
CA ILE A 45 9.65 -5.78 11.72
C ILE A 45 8.87 -6.00 10.43
N LEU A 46 7.77 -5.26 10.30
CA LEU A 46 6.90 -5.29 9.14
C LEU A 46 6.80 -3.90 8.55
N GLU A 47 7.04 -3.76 7.25
CA GLU A 47 6.92 -2.48 6.57
C GLU A 47 5.72 -2.51 5.63
N VAL A 48 4.86 -1.50 5.75
CA VAL A 48 3.66 -1.38 4.91
C VAL A 48 3.72 -0.05 4.17
N THR A 49 3.54 -0.12 2.86
CA THR A 49 3.46 1.06 2.01
C THR A 49 2.11 1.04 1.31
N ALA A 50 1.36 2.12 1.42
CA ALA A 50 0.08 2.29 0.74
C ALA A 50 0.18 3.52 -0.14
N ALA A 51 -0.25 3.40 -1.39
CA ALA A 51 -0.16 4.49 -2.36
C ALA A 51 -1.39 4.49 -3.25
N THR A 52 -1.88 5.68 -3.58
CA THR A 52 -3.00 5.82 -4.49
C THR A 52 -2.99 7.21 -5.13
N THR A 53 -3.49 7.27 -6.35
CA THR A 53 -3.76 8.56 -7.01
C THR A 53 -5.07 9.18 -6.53
N GLY A 54 -5.88 8.44 -5.76
CA GLY A 54 -7.22 8.89 -5.34
C GLY A 54 -8.28 8.67 -6.41
N TYR A 55 -9.54 8.78 -6.02
CA TYR A 55 -10.65 8.49 -6.92
C TYR A 55 -10.64 9.38 -8.16
N ARG A 56 -10.79 8.78 -9.32
CA ARG A 56 -10.80 9.46 -10.62
C ARG A 56 -12.13 9.32 -11.37
N GLY A 57 -13.05 8.52 -10.82
CA GLY A 57 -14.37 8.34 -11.40
C GLY A 57 -14.41 7.40 -12.59
N GLY A 58 -13.48 6.45 -12.67
CA GLY A 58 -13.39 5.51 -13.77
C GLY A 58 -13.13 4.08 -13.36
N ASP A 59 -13.07 3.21 -14.35
CA ASP A 59 -12.77 1.79 -14.19
C ASP A 59 -11.24 1.55 -14.18
N ALA A 60 -10.82 0.31 -14.37
CA ALA A 60 -9.42 -0.07 -14.34
C ALA A 60 -8.57 0.63 -15.41
N GLY A 61 -9.18 1.07 -16.51
CA GLY A 61 -8.47 1.79 -17.57
C GLY A 61 -8.36 3.30 -17.31
N HIS A 62 -9.33 3.89 -16.64
CA HIS A 62 -9.46 5.34 -16.49
C HIS A 62 -9.51 5.83 -15.05
N GLY A 63 -9.70 4.93 -14.10
CA GLY A 63 -9.79 5.25 -12.68
C GLY A 63 -8.44 5.41 -12.01
N CYS A 64 -8.44 5.41 -10.67
CA CYS A 64 -7.23 5.56 -9.89
C CYS A 64 -6.31 4.34 -10.02
N ARG A 65 -5.08 4.55 -9.61
CA ARG A 65 -4.12 3.45 -9.41
C ARG A 65 -3.82 3.36 -7.92
N THR A 66 -3.86 2.15 -7.39
CA THR A 66 -3.67 1.91 -5.96
C THR A 66 -2.77 0.71 -5.77
N ILE A 67 -1.84 0.81 -4.82
CA ILE A 67 -0.94 -0.28 -4.48
C ILE A 67 -0.80 -0.38 -2.97
N VAL A 68 -0.72 -1.61 -2.47
CA VAL A 68 -0.36 -1.89 -1.08
C VAL A 68 0.81 -2.87 -1.12
N ARG A 69 1.89 -2.52 -0.43
CA ARG A 69 3.09 -3.34 -0.32
C ARG A 69 3.30 -3.70 1.13
N ILE A 70 3.43 -4.98 1.41
CA ILE A 70 3.72 -5.50 2.75
C ILE A 70 5.03 -6.28 2.65
N GLU A 71 6.02 -5.91 3.45
CA GLU A 71 7.34 -6.50 3.39
C GLU A 71 7.83 -6.90 4.77
N ASP A 72 8.28 -8.15 4.89
CA ASP A 72 8.94 -8.64 6.09
C ASP A 72 10.37 -8.10 6.12
N ARG A 73 10.65 -7.26 7.11
CA ARG A 73 11.98 -6.68 7.33
C ARG A 73 12.75 -7.41 8.42
N GLY A 74 12.10 -8.33 9.11
CA GLY A 74 12.75 -9.14 10.13
C GLY A 74 11.77 -9.80 11.10
N GLY A 75 11.87 -11.11 11.26
CA GLY A 75 11.14 -11.86 12.27
C GLY A 75 9.66 -12.08 12.04
N THR A 76 9.09 -11.65 10.92
CA THR A 76 7.66 -11.82 10.65
C THR A 76 7.36 -13.14 9.93
N ALA A 77 8.33 -13.65 9.16
CA ALA A 77 8.23 -14.93 8.47
C ALA A 77 6.98 -15.04 7.57
N ILE A 78 6.70 -14.00 6.80
CA ILE A 78 5.57 -13.99 5.87
C ILE A 78 5.86 -14.92 4.69
N LYS A 79 4.86 -15.73 4.34
CA LYS A 79 4.85 -16.48 3.09
C LYS A 79 3.75 -15.92 2.21
N ALA A 80 4.10 -15.59 0.98
CA ALA A 80 3.17 -15.04 0.02
C ALA A 80 3.02 -15.98 -1.17
N ARG A 81 1.79 -16.10 -1.67
CA ARG A 81 1.50 -16.91 -2.84
C ARG A 81 0.59 -16.14 -3.77
N VAL A 82 0.97 -16.09 -5.04
CA VAL A 82 0.10 -15.56 -6.09
C VAL A 82 -0.89 -16.65 -6.50
N ILE A 83 -2.18 -16.32 -6.48
CA ILE A 83 -3.22 -17.23 -6.94
C ILE A 83 -3.35 -17.01 -8.45
N PRO A 84 -3.10 -18.05 -9.28
CA PRO A 84 -3.12 -17.86 -10.73
C PRO A 84 -4.54 -17.63 -11.26
N GLU A 85 -4.63 -16.98 -12.40
CA GLU A 85 -5.90 -16.85 -13.11
C GLU A 85 -6.41 -18.20 -13.56
N SER A 86 -7.73 -18.38 -13.58
CA SER A 86 -8.39 -19.59 -14.03
C SER A 86 -9.76 -19.22 -14.60
N ILE A 87 -10.49 -20.24 -15.08
CA ILE A 87 -11.85 -20.01 -15.56
C ILE A 87 -12.83 -19.63 -14.44
N HIS A 88 -12.42 -19.82 -13.19
CA HIS A 88 -13.24 -19.53 -12.01
C HIS A 88 -12.83 -18.24 -11.28
N GLY A 89 -11.78 -17.58 -11.73
CA GLY A 89 -11.32 -16.34 -11.08
C GLY A 89 -10.11 -15.74 -11.80
N ASN A 90 -9.87 -14.45 -11.53
CA ASN A 90 -8.84 -13.68 -12.22
C ASN A 90 -7.53 -13.59 -11.45
N GLY A 91 -7.35 -14.46 -10.46
CA GLY A 91 -6.14 -14.48 -9.67
C GLY A 91 -6.26 -13.71 -8.36
N GLY A 92 -5.19 -13.69 -7.62
CA GLY A 92 -5.16 -13.02 -6.32
C GLY A 92 -3.88 -13.28 -5.58
N VAL A 93 -3.88 -12.99 -4.28
CA VAL A 93 -2.71 -13.18 -3.42
C VAL A 93 -3.15 -13.71 -2.06
N GLU A 94 -2.35 -14.62 -1.50
CA GLU A 94 -2.52 -15.12 -0.14
C GLU A 94 -1.28 -14.80 0.67
N LEU A 95 -1.48 -14.42 1.92
CA LEU A 95 -0.39 -14.22 2.88
C LEU A 95 -0.62 -15.16 4.06
N MET A 96 0.45 -15.81 4.52
CA MET A 96 0.42 -16.66 5.70
C MET A 96 1.52 -16.22 6.66
N LEU A 97 1.15 -16.06 7.92
CA LEU A 97 2.07 -15.77 9.01
C LEU A 97 1.82 -16.77 10.12
N ALA A 98 2.83 -17.04 10.92
CA ALA A 98 2.71 -17.94 12.07
C ALA A 98 3.11 -17.18 13.33
N GLY A 99 2.28 -17.29 14.38
CA GLY A 99 2.53 -16.69 15.66
C GLY A 99 1.51 -15.62 16.04
N ASP A 100 1.31 -15.47 17.34
CA ASP A 100 0.33 -14.52 17.87
C ASP A 100 0.80 -13.07 17.67
N CYS A 101 2.08 -12.80 17.89
CA CYS A 101 2.63 -11.46 17.67
C CYS A 101 2.55 -11.06 16.20
N GLU A 102 2.77 -12.00 15.31
CA GLU A 102 2.69 -11.78 13.87
C GLU A 102 1.27 -11.48 13.43
N LEU A 103 0.28 -12.11 14.04
CA LEU A 103 -1.13 -11.79 13.79
C LEU A 103 -1.42 -10.34 14.20
N LEU A 104 -1.00 -9.93 15.39
CA LEU A 104 -1.20 -8.56 15.85
C LEU A 104 -0.54 -7.55 14.92
N THR A 105 0.68 -7.82 14.48
CA THR A 105 1.40 -6.94 13.58
C THR A 105 0.70 -6.83 12.22
N LEU A 106 0.17 -7.95 11.71
CA LEU A 106 -0.57 -7.93 10.45
C LEU A 106 -1.85 -7.13 10.57
N VAL A 107 -2.59 -7.28 11.67
CA VAL A 107 -3.81 -6.50 11.91
C VAL A 107 -3.48 -5.00 11.90
N ASP A 108 -2.44 -4.60 12.61
CA ASP A 108 -2.00 -3.21 12.65
C ASP A 108 -1.58 -2.71 11.27
N GLY A 109 -0.86 -3.54 10.52
CA GLY A 109 -0.43 -3.21 9.17
C GLY A 109 -1.59 -3.02 8.21
N LEU A 110 -2.60 -3.89 8.27
CA LEU A 110 -3.79 -3.79 7.41
C LEU A 110 -4.63 -2.55 7.76
N ARG A 111 -4.79 -2.27 9.06
CA ARG A 111 -5.48 -1.05 9.49
C ARG A 111 -4.76 0.20 9.00
N PHE A 112 -3.44 0.21 9.15
CA PHE A 112 -2.63 1.32 8.64
C PHE A 112 -2.82 1.50 7.14
N ALA A 113 -2.79 0.42 6.37
CA ALA A 113 -2.96 0.50 4.92
C ALA A 113 -4.31 1.10 4.55
N ALA A 114 -5.38 0.67 5.21
CA ALA A 114 -6.72 1.19 4.98
C ALA A 114 -6.79 2.69 5.31
N ASP A 115 -6.27 3.09 6.47
CA ASP A 115 -6.27 4.48 6.91
C ASP A 115 -5.45 5.36 5.97
N ALA A 116 -4.29 4.87 5.54
CA ALA A 116 -3.41 5.61 4.64
C ALA A 116 -4.08 5.83 3.28
N LEU A 117 -4.73 4.81 2.74
CA LEU A 117 -5.45 4.94 1.46
C LEU A 117 -6.61 5.93 1.56
N GLU A 118 -7.38 5.87 2.63
CA GLU A 118 -8.46 6.83 2.86
C GLU A 118 -7.92 8.24 2.95
N LYS A 119 -6.83 8.42 3.68
CA LYS A 119 -6.21 9.73 3.87
C LYS A 119 -5.73 10.32 2.57
N LEU A 120 -5.03 9.53 1.78
CA LEU A 120 -4.53 9.98 0.48
C LEU A 120 -5.68 10.32 -0.47
N ALA A 121 -6.75 9.54 -0.46
CA ALA A 121 -7.92 9.79 -1.30
C ALA A 121 -8.65 11.06 -0.86
N GLU A 122 -8.77 11.31 0.44
CA GLU A 122 -9.40 12.52 0.97
C GLU A 122 -8.60 13.78 0.61
N GLU A 123 -7.29 13.73 0.73
CA GLU A 123 -6.42 14.85 0.37
C GLU A 123 -6.55 15.20 -1.10
N ASP A 124 -6.60 14.20 -1.97
CA ASP A 124 -6.78 14.39 -3.40
C ASP A 124 -8.13 15.03 -3.70
N ARG A 125 -9.19 14.55 -3.03
CA ARG A 125 -10.54 15.07 -3.19
C ARG A 125 -10.65 16.52 -2.73
N SER A 126 -10.01 16.86 -1.59
CA SER A 126 -9.97 18.22 -1.08
C SER A 126 -9.25 19.16 -2.02
N ARG A 127 -8.19 18.68 -2.65
CA ARG A 127 -7.42 19.46 -3.61
C ARG A 127 -8.25 19.78 -4.85
N ASP A 128 -9.01 18.81 -5.34
CA ASP A 128 -9.92 19.00 -6.47
C ASP A 128 -11.04 19.99 -6.13
N ALA A 129 -11.57 19.92 -4.91
CA ALA A 129 -12.63 20.80 -4.45
C ALA A 129 -12.16 22.25 -4.26
N ALA A 130 -10.87 22.45 -4.03
CA ALA A 130 -10.29 23.78 -3.82
C ALA A 130 -10.01 24.54 -5.13
N VAL A 131 -10.12 23.88 -6.25
CA VAL A 131 -9.84 24.46 -7.58
C VAL A 131 -11.15 25.11 -8.21
#